data_c6e117385fbb26dc851e298388ae2529
#
_entry.id   c6e117385fbb26dc851e298388ae2529
#
_cell.length_a   1.000
_cell.length_b   1.000
_cell.length_c   1.000
_cell.angle_alpha   90.00
_cell.angle_beta   90.00
_cell.angle_gamma   90.00
#
_symmetry.space_group_name_H-M   'P 1'
#
loop_
_entity.id
_entity.type
_entity.pdbx_description
1 polymer ?
#
loop_
_entity_poly.entity_id
_entity_poly.type
_entity_poly.pdbx_seq_one_letter_code
_entity_poly.pdbx_strand_id
1 'polypeptide(L)'
;MKISKSFKIYIHIIVLSLLSQNLIGAEDFSKNVIIHEKPQIISELKFKDSNLQDVDLINKRGKIMIINFWATWCAPCRKEMPSLEKLGIKLPEIDIFAVNMEKPNNIKVDKFFKDIGVKDLKTYYDPELRLVKGFKLRGLPTSILINKEGKEFGKVIGEINFASDEFINFLRKYI
;
A
#
# COMPACT_ATOMS: atom_id res chain seq x y z
N MET A 1 31.83 18.09 -44.70
CA MET A 1 32.10 18.65 -43.36
C MET A 1 32.44 17.49 -42.42
N LYS A 2 33.75 17.26 -42.12
CA LYS A 2 34.20 16.15 -41.28
C LYS A 2 34.03 16.55 -39.80
N ILE A 3 33.14 15.89 -39.10
CA ILE A 3 32.96 16.07 -37.66
C ILE A 3 34.24 15.60 -36.96
N SER A 4 34.85 16.47 -36.18
CA SER A 4 36.12 16.21 -35.45
C SER A 4 36.00 14.99 -34.54
N LYS A 5 37.06 14.17 -34.45
CA LYS A 5 37.12 13.01 -33.54
C LYS A 5 36.80 13.40 -32.09
N SER A 6 37.22 14.57 -31.63
CA SER A 6 36.90 15.12 -30.29
C SER A 6 35.44 15.32 -30.07
N PHE A 7 34.68 15.78 -31.07
CA PHE A 7 33.23 15.99 -30.95
C PHE A 7 32.44 14.69 -30.81
N LYS A 8 32.90 13.61 -31.48
CA LYS A 8 32.31 12.26 -31.32
C LYS A 8 32.53 11.69 -29.93
N ILE A 9 33.69 11.93 -29.32
CA ILE A 9 34.04 11.48 -27.96
C ILE A 9 33.16 12.20 -26.94
N TYR A 10 32.93 13.53 -27.09
CA TYR A 10 32.05 14.29 -26.21
C TYR A 10 30.60 13.81 -26.26
N ILE A 11 30.09 13.48 -27.45
CA ILE A 11 28.71 12.92 -27.59
C ILE A 11 28.60 11.56 -26.90
N HIS A 12 29.61 10.69 -27.03
CA HIS A 12 29.58 9.38 -26.34
C HIS A 12 29.62 9.52 -24.81
N ILE A 13 30.39 10.47 -24.28
CA ILE A 13 30.44 10.71 -22.82
C ILE A 13 29.10 11.27 -22.31
N ILE A 14 28.47 12.19 -23.05
CA ILE A 14 27.15 12.74 -22.69
C ILE A 14 26.07 11.66 -22.76
N VAL A 15 26.06 10.81 -23.77
CA VAL A 15 25.10 9.70 -23.90
C VAL A 15 25.30 8.67 -22.77
N LEU A 16 26.55 8.35 -22.41
CA LEU A 16 26.85 7.44 -21.31
C LEU A 16 26.45 8.03 -19.96
N SER A 17 26.61 9.34 -19.75
CA SER A 17 26.19 10.01 -18.51
C SER A 17 24.67 10.13 -18.37
N LEU A 18 23.92 10.23 -19.48
CA LEU A 18 22.47 10.22 -19.49
C LEU A 18 21.87 8.83 -19.25
N LEU A 19 22.59 7.76 -19.64
CA LEU A 19 22.18 6.37 -19.36
C LEU A 19 22.42 5.96 -17.90
N SER A 20 23.36 6.60 -17.20
CA SER A 20 23.66 6.30 -15.79
C SER A 20 22.70 6.97 -14.79
N GLN A 21 21.86 7.91 -15.20
CA GLN A 21 20.93 8.62 -14.32
C GLN A 21 19.61 7.86 -14.08
N ASN A 22 19.34 6.76 -14.78
CA ASN A 22 18.12 5.96 -14.58
C ASN A 22 18.27 4.80 -13.57
N LEU A 23 19.37 4.74 -12.83
CA LEU A 23 19.58 3.81 -11.72
C LEU A 23 19.34 4.45 -10.36
N ILE A 24 18.37 5.41 -10.27
CA ILE A 24 17.88 5.87 -8.97
C ILE A 24 16.98 4.77 -8.44
N GLY A 25 17.49 4.10 -7.41
CA GLY A 25 16.98 2.94 -6.72
C GLY A 25 15.47 2.75 -6.76
N ALA A 26 15.00 1.75 -7.47
CA ALA A 26 13.71 1.14 -7.20
C ALA A 26 13.76 0.69 -5.73
N GLU A 27 12.93 1.27 -4.86
CA GLU A 27 12.80 0.79 -3.48
C GLU A 27 12.35 -0.67 -3.54
N ASP A 28 13.27 -1.57 -3.15
CA ASP A 28 13.01 -3.01 -3.14
C ASP A 28 11.96 -3.34 -2.06
N PHE A 29 10.68 -3.29 -2.43
CA PHE A 29 9.57 -3.62 -1.55
C PHE A 29 9.58 -5.08 -1.09
N SER A 30 10.36 -5.96 -1.76
CA SER A 30 10.36 -7.41 -1.50
C SER A 30 10.76 -7.75 -0.06
N LYS A 31 11.58 -6.91 0.58
CA LYS A 31 11.99 -7.06 1.98
C LYS A 31 10.85 -6.87 2.98
N ASN A 32 9.83 -6.12 2.56
CA ASN A 32 8.66 -5.80 3.38
C ASN A 32 7.48 -6.76 3.12
N VAL A 33 7.54 -7.55 2.03
CA VAL A 33 6.42 -8.40 1.60
C VAL A 33 6.68 -9.85 1.97
N ILE A 34 5.75 -10.43 2.70
CA ILE A 34 5.71 -11.86 3.04
C ILE A 34 4.57 -12.48 2.27
N ILE A 35 4.85 -13.48 1.43
CA ILE A 35 3.84 -14.25 0.70
C ILE A 35 3.76 -15.63 1.32
N HIS A 36 2.51 -16.08 1.59
CA HIS A 36 2.26 -17.41 2.13
C HIS A 36 2.35 -18.45 1.03
N GLU A 37 2.97 -19.60 1.30
CA GLU A 37 2.97 -20.74 0.39
C GLU A 37 1.53 -21.21 0.05
N LYS A 38 0.63 -21.13 1.03
CA LYS A 38 -0.80 -21.39 0.88
C LYS A 38 -1.60 -20.26 1.52
N PRO A 39 -2.60 -19.70 0.82
CA PRO A 39 -3.47 -18.67 1.40
C PRO A 39 -4.17 -19.16 2.67
N GLN A 40 -4.19 -18.33 3.70
CA GLN A 40 -4.70 -18.66 5.03
C GLN A 40 -6.16 -18.23 5.17
N ILE A 41 -6.95 -19.05 5.84
CA ILE A 41 -8.35 -18.71 6.16
C ILE A 41 -8.33 -17.64 7.25
N ILE A 42 -9.12 -16.59 7.06
CA ILE A 42 -9.31 -15.52 8.03
C ILE A 42 -10.62 -15.76 8.76
N SER A 43 -10.57 -15.85 10.08
CA SER A 43 -11.74 -16.09 10.92
C SER A 43 -12.54 -14.81 11.22
N GLU A 44 -11.91 -13.65 11.15
CA GLU A 44 -12.52 -12.37 11.49
C GLU A 44 -12.22 -11.32 10.40
N LEU A 45 -13.26 -10.81 9.78
CA LEU A 45 -13.18 -9.79 8.71
C LEU A 45 -14.17 -8.65 8.95
N LYS A 46 -14.54 -8.40 10.22
CA LYS A 46 -15.49 -7.36 10.60
C LYS A 46 -14.79 -6.18 11.25
N PHE A 47 -15.15 -5.00 10.83
CA PHE A 47 -14.70 -3.73 11.39
C PHE A 47 -15.78 -2.66 11.16
N LYS A 48 -15.50 -1.40 11.49
CA LYS A 48 -16.47 -0.29 11.38
C LYS A 48 -16.03 0.69 10.28
N ASP A 49 -16.98 1.24 9.57
CA ASP A 49 -16.74 2.41 8.70
C ASP A 49 -16.64 3.72 9.52
N SER A 50 -16.50 4.85 8.83
CA SER A 50 -16.43 6.18 9.46
C SER A 50 -17.71 6.59 10.20
N ASN A 51 -18.83 5.97 9.91
CA ASN A 51 -20.12 6.16 10.59
C ASN A 51 -20.36 5.11 11.69
N LEU A 52 -19.36 4.29 12.00
CA LEU A 52 -19.40 3.19 12.96
C LEU A 52 -20.39 2.08 12.58
N GLN A 53 -20.76 1.98 11.32
CA GLN A 53 -21.55 0.88 10.80
C GLN A 53 -20.66 -0.35 10.55
N ASP A 54 -21.24 -1.54 10.73
CA ASP A 54 -20.51 -2.79 10.51
C ASP A 54 -20.15 -2.98 9.04
N VAL A 55 -18.89 -3.29 8.79
CA VAL A 55 -18.36 -3.73 7.50
C VAL A 55 -17.90 -5.17 7.65
N ASP A 56 -18.51 -6.08 6.87
CA ASP A 56 -18.11 -7.48 6.81
C ASP A 56 -17.51 -7.79 5.43
N LEU A 57 -16.22 -8.05 5.40
CA LEU A 57 -15.50 -8.31 4.15
C LEU A 57 -15.81 -9.68 3.53
N ILE A 58 -16.46 -10.59 4.25
CA ILE A 58 -16.95 -11.85 3.67
C ILE A 58 -17.89 -11.55 2.49
N ASN A 59 -18.65 -10.46 2.57
CA ASN A 59 -19.56 -10.01 1.53
C ASN A 59 -18.86 -9.24 0.39
N LYS A 60 -17.53 -9.03 0.46
CA LYS A 60 -16.72 -8.31 -0.53
C LYS A 60 -15.83 -9.22 -1.37
N ARG A 61 -16.04 -10.53 -1.31
CA ARG A 61 -15.28 -11.51 -2.12
C ARG A 61 -15.44 -11.23 -3.62
N GLY A 62 -14.50 -11.73 -4.40
CA GLY A 62 -14.45 -11.52 -5.85
C GLY A 62 -13.42 -10.48 -6.30
N LYS A 63 -12.88 -9.71 -5.36
CA LYS A 63 -11.78 -8.75 -5.61
C LYS A 63 -10.58 -9.04 -4.71
N ILE A 64 -9.40 -8.59 -5.15
CA ILE A 64 -8.25 -8.47 -4.25
C ILE A 64 -8.56 -7.34 -3.26
N MET A 65 -8.25 -7.57 -1.98
CA MET A 65 -8.42 -6.57 -0.94
C MET A 65 -7.10 -6.31 -0.22
N ILE A 66 -6.86 -5.06 0.14
CA ILE A 66 -5.76 -4.64 1.01
C ILE A 66 -6.36 -4.04 2.27
N ILE A 67 -6.08 -4.65 3.43
CA ILE A 67 -6.41 -4.05 4.73
C ILE A 67 -5.13 -3.44 5.28
N ASN A 68 -5.04 -2.11 5.27
CA ASN A 68 -3.88 -1.37 5.80
C ASN A 68 -4.19 -0.88 7.21
N PHE A 69 -3.37 -1.28 8.18
CA PHE A 69 -3.46 -0.87 9.58
C PHE A 69 -2.52 0.29 9.85
N TRP A 70 -3.06 1.39 10.38
CA TRP A 70 -2.36 2.64 10.56
C TRP A 70 -2.84 3.45 11.76
N ALA A 71 -2.09 4.52 12.11
CA ALA A 71 -2.48 5.48 13.13
C ALA A 71 -1.95 6.89 12.78
N THR A 72 -2.58 7.93 13.31
CA THR A 72 -2.18 9.34 13.03
C THR A 72 -0.79 9.69 13.59
N TRP A 73 -0.36 9.05 14.66
CA TRP A 73 0.95 9.22 15.29
C TRP A 73 2.06 8.38 14.64
N CYS A 74 1.72 7.49 13.72
CA CYS A 74 2.66 6.58 13.07
C CYS A 74 3.38 7.30 11.92
N ALA A 75 4.64 7.67 12.11
CA ALA A 75 5.42 8.41 11.10
C ALA A 75 5.60 7.65 9.76
N PRO A 76 5.93 6.34 9.73
CA PRO A 76 5.99 5.59 8.48
C PRO A 76 4.62 5.47 7.80
N CYS A 77 3.50 5.35 8.56
CA CYS A 77 2.16 5.36 7.97
C CYS A 77 1.87 6.67 7.22
N ARG A 78 2.29 7.82 7.79
CA ARG A 78 2.16 9.12 7.15
C ARG A 78 2.83 9.18 5.77
N LYS A 79 3.96 8.51 5.61
CA LYS A 79 4.71 8.50 4.35
C LYS A 79 4.04 7.61 3.29
N GLU A 80 3.51 6.44 3.67
CA GLU A 80 2.97 5.49 2.70
C GLU A 80 1.56 5.82 2.21
N MET A 81 0.70 6.48 3.03
CA MET A 81 -0.71 6.70 2.73
C MET A 81 -1.00 7.41 1.40
N PRO A 82 -0.23 8.45 0.97
CA PRO A 82 -0.44 9.04 -0.35
C PRO A 82 -0.19 8.05 -1.50
N SER A 83 0.71 7.08 -1.31
CA SER A 83 0.97 6.04 -2.31
C SER A 83 -0.12 4.97 -2.30
N LEU A 84 -0.69 4.67 -1.14
CA LEU A 84 -1.81 3.75 -1.00
C LEU A 84 -3.07 4.29 -1.70
N GLU A 85 -3.37 5.58 -1.56
CA GLU A 85 -4.43 6.25 -2.31
C GLU A 85 -4.20 6.16 -3.82
N LYS A 86 -2.99 6.49 -4.28
CA LYS A 86 -2.61 6.39 -5.70
C LYS A 86 -2.75 4.98 -6.24
N LEU A 87 -2.45 3.94 -5.44
CA LEU A 87 -2.68 2.56 -5.81
C LEU A 87 -4.15 2.31 -6.13
N GLY A 88 -5.08 2.75 -5.27
CA GLY A 88 -6.52 2.59 -5.50
C GLY A 88 -7.01 3.29 -6.76
N ILE A 89 -6.39 4.44 -7.12
CA ILE A 89 -6.69 5.14 -8.38
C ILE A 89 -6.14 4.36 -9.60
N LYS A 90 -4.92 3.81 -9.49
CA LYS A 90 -4.27 3.06 -10.58
C LYS A 90 -4.85 1.65 -10.79
N LEU A 91 -5.42 1.04 -9.75
CA LEU A 91 -6.01 -0.30 -9.75
C LEU A 91 -7.42 -0.26 -9.15
N PRO A 92 -8.43 0.28 -9.86
CA PRO A 92 -9.81 0.39 -9.35
C PRO A 92 -10.50 -0.98 -9.16
N GLU A 93 -9.91 -2.03 -9.69
CA GLU A 93 -10.36 -3.42 -9.51
C GLU A 93 -10.03 -4.03 -8.15
N ILE A 94 -9.20 -3.38 -7.32
CA ILE A 94 -8.92 -3.81 -5.94
C ILE A 94 -9.71 -2.95 -4.94
N ASP A 95 -9.98 -3.50 -3.77
CA ASP A 95 -10.57 -2.74 -2.65
C ASP A 95 -9.51 -2.46 -1.58
N ILE A 96 -9.44 -1.21 -1.09
CA ILE A 96 -8.50 -0.77 -0.05
C ILE A 96 -9.28 -0.34 1.19
N PHE A 97 -8.92 -0.90 2.34
CA PHE A 97 -9.50 -0.60 3.64
C PHE A 97 -8.42 -0.07 4.58
N ALA A 98 -8.36 1.26 4.74
CA ALA A 98 -7.42 1.90 5.66
C ALA A 98 -8.01 1.91 7.08
N VAL A 99 -7.64 0.92 7.90
CA VAL A 99 -8.15 0.71 9.25
C VAL A 99 -7.30 1.47 10.26
N ASN A 100 -7.86 2.53 10.82
CA ASN A 100 -7.24 3.31 11.88
C ASN A 100 -7.32 2.57 13.23
N MET A 101 -6.18 2.44 13.90
CA MET A 101 -6.03 1.68 15.15
C MET A 101 -6.29 2.50 16.42
N GLU A 102 -6.70 3.76 16.25
CA GLU A 102 -7.04 4.64 17.36
C GLU A 102 -8.54 4.58 17.66
N LYS A 103 -8.96 5.17 18.77
CA LYS A 103 -10.39 5.39 19.02
C LYS A 103 -10.99 6.20 17.89
N PRO A 104 -12.19 5.86 17.40
CA PRO A 104 -12.83 6.56 16.30
C PRO A 104 -12.89 8.08 16.51
N ASN A 105 -12.29 8.84 15.58
CA ASN A 105 -12.27 10.30 15.61
C ASN A 105 -12.07 10.84 14.18
N ASN A 106 -13.16 11.04 13.46
CA ASN A 106 -13.11 11.49 12.07
C ASN A 106 -12.43 12.87 11.93
N ILE A 107 -12.67 13.81 12.87
CA ILE A 107 -12.06 15.14 12.82
C ILE A 107 -10.53 15.05 12.84
N LYS A 108 -9.97 14.17 13.68
CA LYS A 108 -8.53 13.94 13.76
C LYS A 108 -7.99 13.30 12.48
N VAL A 109 -8.74 12.35 11.93
CA VAL A 109 -8.36 11.64 10.69
C VAL A 109 -8.43 12.57 9.48
N ASP A 110 -9.49 13.37 9.35
CA ASP A 110 -9.66 14.32 8.25
C ASP A 110 -8.54 15.37 8.25
N LYS A 111 -8.19 15.89 9.45
CA LYS A 111 -7.04 16.77 9.59
C LYS A 111 -5.74 16.08 9.16
N PHE A 112 -5.50 14.84 9.60
CA PHE A 112 -4.32 14.07 9.23
C PHE A 112 -4.24 13.87 7.71
N PHE A 113 -5.33 13.44 7.06
CA PHE A 113 -5.36 13.25 5.61
C PHE A 113 -5.14 14.55 4.84
N LYS A 114 -5.74 15.65 5.29
CA LYS A 114 -5.49 16.99 4.72
C LYS A 114 -4.02 17.37 4.81
N ASP A 115 -3.37 17.14 5.97
CA ASP A 115 -1.97 17.49 6.22
C ASP A 115 -0.99 16.70 5.32
N ILE A 116 -1.39 15.52 4.82
CA ILE A 116 -0.57 14.66 3.95
C ILE A 116 -1.05 14.61 2.50
N GLY A 117 -2.08 15.38 2.15
CA GLY A 117 -2.61 15.50 0.78
C GLY A 117 -3.43 14.29 0.29
N VAL A 118 -3.92 13.44 1.20
CA VAL A 118 -4.85 12.33 0.91
C VAL A 118 -6.27 12.89 0.86
N LYS A 119 -7.08 12.48 -0.14
CA LYS A 119 -8.42 13.03 -0.40
C LYS A 119 -9.52 11.97 -0.48
N ASP A 120 -9.22 10.84 -1.13
CA ASP A 120 -10.23 9.85 -1.53
C ASP A 120 -10.11 8.52 -0.76
N LEU A 121 -9.07 8.37 0.10
CA LEU A 121 -8.89 7.17 0.90
C LEU A 121 -9.90 7.14 2.07
N LYS A 122 -10.75 6.12 2.10
CA LYS A 122 -11.74 5.94 3.15
C LYS A 122 -11.10 5.39 4.42
N THR A 123 -11.50 5.92 5.57
CA THR A 123 -11.09 5.43 6.89
C THR A 123 -12.08 4.45 7.46
N TYR A 124 -11.53 3.43 8.10
CA TYR A 124 -12.25 2.43 8.87
C TYR A 124 -11.64 2.32 10.27
N TYR A 125 -12.34 1.63 11.19
CA TYR A 125 -11.92 1.50 12.59
C TYR A 125 -12.11 0.06 13.08
N ASP A 126 -11.20 -0.40 13.94
CA ASP A 126 -11.31 -1.68 14.66
C ASP A 126 -11.32 -1.42 16.19
N PRO A 127 -12.39 -0.82 16.74
CA PRO A 127 -12.43 -0.38 18.13
C PRO A 127 -12.31 -1.53 19.14
N GLU A 128 -12.64 -2.75 18.73
CA GLU A 128 -12.57 -3.95 19.56
C GLU A 128 -11.25 -4.71 19.39
N LEU A 129 -10.36 -4.24 18.50
CA LEU A 129 -9.07 -4.85 18.18
C LEU A 129 -9.19 -6.31 17.72
N ARG A 130 -10.29 -6.67 17.09
CA ARG A 130 -10.54 -8.03 16.59
C ARG A 130 -9.59 -8.39 15.46
N LEU A 131 -9.44 -7.47 14.48
CA LEU A 131 -8.54 -7.68 13.37
C LEU A 131 -7.08 -7.72 13.83
N VAL A 132 -6.69 -6.85 14.78
CA VAL A 132 -5.36 -6.86 15.38
C VAL A 132 -5.00 -8.24 15.94
N LYS A 133 -5.93 -8.82 16.70
CA LYS A 133 -5.76 -10.15 17.31
C LYS A 133 -5.78 -11.25 16.24
N GLY A 134 -6.74 -11.18 15.30
CA GLY A 134 -6.91 -12.17 14.23
C GLY A 134 -5.68 -12.25 13.33
N PHE A 135 -5.13 -11.12 12.89
CA PHE A 135 -3.94 -11.06 12.05
C PHE A 135 -2.61 -11.11 12.82
N LYS A 136 -2.66 -11.13 14.17
CA LYS A 136 -1.47 -11.13 15.04
C LYS A 136 -0.51 -9.99 14.72
N LEU A 137 -1.06 -8.77 14.57
CA LEU A 137 -0.28 -7.59 14.22
C LEU A 137 0.78 -7.30 15.28
N ARG A 138 2.00 -6.95 14.84
CA ARG A 138 3.13 -6.65 15.72
C ARG A 138 3.59 -5.20 15.66
N GLY A 139 3.11 -4.43 14.69
CA GLY A 139 3.52 -3.03 14.49
C GLY A 139 2.75 -2.36 13.36
N LEU A 140 2.97 -1.06 13.21
CA LEU A 140 2.37 -0.22 12.17
C LEU A 140 3.48 0.42 11.30
N PRO A 141 3.22 0.61 10.01
CA PRO A 141 2.07 0.08 9.28
C PRO A 141 2.20 -1.42 9.03
N THR A 142 1.07 -2.09 8.88
CA THR A 142 1.01 -3.46 8.37
C THR A 142 -0.17 -3.53 7.41
N SER A 143 0.03 -4.11 6.21
CA SER A 143 -1.05 -4.37 5.27
C SER A 143 -1.24 -5.87 5.07
N ILE A 144 -2.49 -6.32 5.11
CA ILE A 144 -2.87 -7.71 4.81
C ILE A 144 -3.36 -7.76 3.38
N LEU A 145 -2.82 -8.70 2.61
CA LEU A 145 -3.19 -8.95 1.22
C LEU A 145 -4.17 -10.12 1.16
N ILE A 146 -5.37 -9.87 0.67
CA ILE A 146 -6.47 -10.84 0.63
C ILE A 146 -6.85 -11.13 -0.81
N ASN A 147 -6.96 -12.40 -1.16
CA ASN A 147 -7.32 -12.84 -2.50
C ASN A 147 -8.84 -12.80 -2.75
N LYS A 148 -9.26 -13.11 -3.98
CA LYS A 148 -10.66 -13.12 -4.41
C LYS A 148 -11.55 -14.10 -3.62
N GLU A 149 -10.97 -15.15 -3.06
CA GLU A 149 -11.67 -16.12 -2.20
C GLU A 149 -11.82 -15.62 -0.75
N GLY A 150 -11.27 -14.45 -0.41
CA GLY A 150 -11.29 -13.89 0.94
C GLY A 150 -10.25 -14.54 1.88
N LYS A 151 -9.15 -15.06 1.34
CA LYS A 151 -8.05 -15.65 2.12
C LYS A 151 -6.84 -14.72 2.12
N GLU A 152 -6.14 -14.65 3.23
CA GLU A 152 -4.86 -13.95 3.32
C GLU A 152 -3.81 -14.68 2.50
N PHE A 153 -3.24 -14.04 1.48
CA PHE A 153 -2.15 -14.60 0.69
C PHE A 153 -0.80 -13.97 1.01
N GLY A 154 -0.77 -12.87 1.76
CA GLY A 154 0.47 -12.24 2.16
C GLY A 154 0.29 -11.04 3.07
N LYS A 155 1.41 -10.48 3.50
CA LYS A 155 1.50 -9.26 4.33
C LYS A 155 2.56 -8.33 3.80
N VAL A 156 2.33 -7.03 3.99
CA VAL A 156 3.35 -5.99 3.89
C VAL A 156 3.62 -5.47 5.30
N ILE A 157 4.86 -5.53 5.76
CA ILE A 157 5.27 -5.09 7.09
C ILE A 157 6.18 -3.89 6.97
N GLY A 158 5.78 -2.76 7.57
CA GLY A 158 6.45 -1.48 7.42
C GLY A 158 6.04 -0.72 6.15
N GLU A 159 6.58 0.48 6.00
CA GLU A 159 6.24 1.38 4.90
C GLU A 159 6.78 0.88 3.56
N ILE A 160 5.98 1.01 2.51
CA ILE A 160 6.39 0.85 1.11
C ILE A 160 5.76 1.93 0.24
N ASN A 161 6.29 2.07 -0.98
CA ASN A 161 5.61 2.84 -2.02
C ASN A 161 4.61 1.94 -2.76
N PHE A 162 3.35 1.92 -2.31
CA PHE A 162 2.27 1.13 -2.93
C PHE A 162 2.02 1.50 -4.40
N ALA A 163 2.38 2.71 -4.83
CA ALA A 163 2.17 3.18 -6.20
C ALA A 163 3.38 2.93 -7.12
N SER A 164 4.41 2.23 -6.64
CA SER A 164 5.55 1.84 -7.47
C SER A 164 5.11 0.84 -8.54
N ASP A 165 5.74 0.90 -9.70
CA ASP A 165 5.40 0.00 -10.81
C ASP A 165 5.70 -1.46 -10.45
N GLU A 166 6.73 -1.69 -9.63
CA GLU A 166 7.10 -3.01 -9.14
C GLU A 166 5.99 -3.63 -8.29
N PHE A 167 5.45 -2.87 -7.31
CA PHE A 167 4.38 -3.36 -6.45
C PHE A 167 3.06 -3.54 -7.23
N ILE A 168 2.74 -2.62 -8.13
CA ILE A 168 1.57 -2.72 -9.00
C ILE A 168 1.66 -3.97 -9.88
N ASN A 169 2.82 -4.21 -10.51
CA ASN A 169 3.04 -5.40 -11.34
C ASN A 169 3.02 -6.69 -10.53
N PHE A 170 3.48 -6.64 -9.28
CA PHE A 170 3.33 -7.75 -8.33
C PHE A 170 1.85 -8.05 -8.08
N LEU A 171 1.04 -7.06 -7.71
CA LEU A 171 -0.40 -7.26 -7.44
C LEU A 171 -1.18 -7.76 -8.65
N ARG A 172 -0.86 -7.29 -9.85
CA ARG A 172 -1.51 -7.73 -11.10
C ARG A 172 -1.43 -9.23 -11.35
N LYS A 173 -0.48 -9.93 -10.75
CA LYS A 173 -0.39 -11.40 -10.85
C LYS A 173 -1.50 -12.11 -10.08
N TYR A 174 -2.20 -11.41 -9.20
CA TYR A 174 -3.28 -11.95 -8.35
C TYR A 174 -4.67 -11.43 -8.75
N ILE A 175 -4.75 -10.38 -9.58
CA ILE A 175 -5.98 -9.82 -10.11
C ILE A 175 -6.49 -10.67 -11.28
#